data_9471d462d05867c0aa5a45837b92542f
#
_entry.id   9471d462d05867c0aa5a45837b92542f
#
_cell.length_a   1.000
_cell.length_b   1.000
_cell.length_c   1.000
_cell.angle_alpha   90.00
_cell.angle_beta   90.00
_cell.angle_gamma   90.00
#
_symmetry.space_group_name_H-M   'P 1'
#
loop_
_entity.id
_entity.type
_entity.pdbx_description
1 polymer ?
#
loop_
_entity_poly.entity_id
_entity_poly.type
_entity_poly.pdbx_seq_one_letter_code
_entity_poly.pdbx_strand_id
1 'polypeptide(L)'
;CSLPPYSLAPSLVAEIRRETRELAKALKVVGLMNVQFAVKNAHTEEPVVYVLEVNPRASRTVPFVSKATGHQLAKIAVRCMVGDKIADQGLTVEELEKAPKYFSVKEAVFPFAKFMGVDPVLGPEMRSTGEVMGIGSDFGEALRKSQLAAASKLPSSGLCFLSVRDSDKPKVTIAAHELHHAGFKLIATAGTARVIQAAGIPCRSVSRVHEGRPNVIDLIKNKEINLVVMSVAEHEHELDDARAIRQVCLAEQTTYYTT
;
A
#
# COMPACT_ATOMS: atom_id res chain seq x y z
N CYS A 1 -4.90 -0.61 2.83
CA CYS A 1 -5.12 -0.21 4.23
C CYS A 1 -4.58 -1.27 5.17
N SER A 2 -4.07 -0.88 6.34
CA SER A 2 -3.61 -1.80 7.39
C SER A 2 -4.34 -1.54 8.70
N LEU A 3 -4.71 -2.60 9.40
CA LEU A 3 -5.24 -2.55 10.76
C LEU A 3 -4.55 -3.66 11.60
N PRO A 4 -3.87 -3.32 12.70
CA PRO A 4 -3.61 -1.95 13.20
C PRO A 4 -2.75 -1.11 12.23
N PRO A 5 -2.65 0.22 12.45
CA PRO A 5 -1.74 1.07 11.68
C PRO A 5 -0.29 0.57 11.79
N TYR A 6 0.41 0.43 10.66
CA TYR A 6 1.76 -0.15 10.64
C TYR A 6 2.86 0.86 10.98
N SER A 7 2.74 2.09 10.46
CA SER A 7 3.83 3.08 10.52
C SER A 7 3.58 4.26 11.47
N LEU A 8 2.40 4.33 12.12
CA LEU A 8 2.08 5.43 13.05
C LEU A 8 2.53 5.10 14.48
N ALA A 9 3.15 6.06 15.14
CA ALA A 9 3.48 5.96 16.56
C ALA A 9 2.21 5.82 17.41
N PRO A 10 2.26 5.07 18.53
CA PRO A 10 1.11 4.90 19.42
C PRO A 10 0.51 6.22 19.94
N SER A 11 1.34 7.24 20.18
CA SER A 11 0.92 8.58 20.58
C SER A 11 0.03 9.25 19.54
N LEU A 12 0.41 9.17 18.24
CA LEU A 12 -0.41 9.68 17.14
C LEU A 12 -1.74 8.94 17.00
N VAL A 13 -1.74 7.62 17.19
CA VAL A 13 -2.97 6.83 17.17
C VAL A 13 -3.88 7.25 18.33
N ALA A 14 -3.33 7.52 19.50
CA ALA A 14 -4.10 8.01 20.65
C ALA A 14 -4.69 9.40 20.39
N GLU A 15 -3.93 10.30 19.77
CA GLU A 15 -4.41 11.64 19.39
C GLU A 15 -5.55 11.56 18.36
N ILE A 16 -5.38 10.81 17.28
CA ILE A 16 -6.42 10.57 16.25
C ILE A 16 -7.71 10.02 16.90
N ARG A 17 -7.58 9.09 17.84
CA ARG A 17 -8.72 8.55 18.58
C ARG A 17 -9.41 9.62 19.44
N ARG A 18 -8.64 10.45 20.13
CA ARG A 18 -9.15 11.56 20.94
C ARG A 18 -9.95 12.54 20.07
N GLU A 19 -9.36 13.00 18.98
CA GLU A 19 -10.00 13.92 18.04
C GLU A 19 -11.28 13.33 17.43
N THR A 20 -11.23 12.05 17.02
CA THR A 20 -12.40 11.36 16.49
C THR A 20 -13.56 11.34 17.50
N ARG A 21 -13.26 11.09 18.79
CA ARG A 21 -14.29 11.10 19.84
C ARG A 21 -14.89 12.49 20.05
N GLU A 22 -14.07 13.53 20.07
CA GLU A 22 -14.54 14.91 20.22
C GLU A 22 -15.41 15.35 19.03
N LEU A 23 -15.02 15.00 17.81
CA LEU A 23 -15.82 15.23 16.60
C LEU A 23 -17.16 14.49 16.67
N ALA A 24 -17.16 13.22 17.07
CA ALA A 24 -18.40 12.45 17.21
C ALA A 24 -19.36 13.06 18.23
N LYS A 25 -18.85 13.52 19.38
CA LYS A 25 -19.65 14.21 20.41
C LYS A 25 -20.20 15.55 19.91
N ALA A 26 -19.35 16.37 19.30
CA ALA A 26 -19.74 17.68 18.79
C ALA A 26 -20.84 17.59 17.71
N LEU A 27 -20.75 16.58 16.85
CA LEU A 27 -21.73 16.30 15.80
C LEU A 27 -22.91 15.46 16.27
N LYS A 28 -22.94 15.04 17.56
CA LYS A 28 -23.99 14.20 18.15
C LYS A 28 -24.26 12.93 17.32
N VAL A 29 -23.21 12.29 16.82
CA VAL A 29 -23.34 11.11 15.95
C VAL A 29 -23.83 9.93 16.76
N VAL A 30 -24.88 9.27 16.27
CA VAL A 30 -25.36 7.97 16.74
C VAL A 30 -25.18 6.97 15.60
N GLY A 31 -24.47 5.87 15.85
CA GLY A 31 -24.16 4.86 14.84
C GLY A 31 -22.72 4.93 14.33
N LEU A 32 -22.52 5.00 13.03
CA LEU A 32 -21.19 5.00 12.41
C LEU A 32 -20.79 6.38 11.90
N MET A 33 -19.51 6.67 12.04
CA MET A 33 -18.85 7.85 11.48
C MET A 33 -17.52 7.43 10.89
N ASN A 34 -17.14 8.06 9.79
CA ASN A 34 -15.82 7.94 9.17
C ASN A 34 -15.14 9.30 9.18
N VAL A 35 -13.90 9.35 9.66
CA VAL A 35 -13.06 10.55 9.62
C VAL A 35 -11.81 10.24 8.84
N GLN A 36 -11.43 11.14 7.94
CA GLN A 36 -10.17 11.07 7.22
C GLN A 36 -9.19 12.09 7.81
N PHE A 37 -8.02 11.60 8.15
CA PHE A 37 -6.91 12.39 8.67
C PHE A 37 -5.73 12.35 7.71
N ALA A 38 -4.93 13.42 7.71
CA ALA A 38 -3.58 13.42 7.17
C ALA A 38 -2.60 13.70 8.30
N VAL A 39 -1.48 12.98 8.31
CA VAL A 39 -0.41 13.19 9.30
C VAL A 39 0.82 13.70 8.57
N LYS A 40 1.17 14.97 8.78
CA LYS A 40 2.41 15.57 8.30
C LYS A 40 3.54 15.23 9.27
N ASN A 41 4.72 14.97 8.75
CA ASN A 41 5.92 14.69 9.56
C ASN A 41 5.74 13.53 10.55
N ALA A 42 5.01 12.48 10.17
CA ALA A 42 4.64 11.34 11.03
C ALA A 42 5.84 10.64 11.72
N HIS A 43 7.05 10.79 11.18
CA HIS A 43 8.28 10.15 11.65
C HIS A 43 9.30 11.15 12.24
N THR A 44 8.88 12.36 12.55
CA THR A 44 9.72 13.41 13.17
C THR A 44 9.25 13.69 14.61
N GLU A 45 9.97 14.58 15.30
CA GLU A 45 9.62 15.01 16.65
C GLU A 45 8.38 15.93 16.70
N GLU A 46 8.00 16.53 15.57
CA GLU A 46 6.85 17.45 15.46
C GLU A 46 5.83 16.97 14.42
N PRO A 47 5.14 15.86 14.67
CA PRO A 47 4.07 15.41 13.78
C PRO A 47 2.84 16.32 13.94
N VAL A 48 2.13 16.55 12.83
CA VAL A 48 0.89 17.34 12.83
C VAL A 48 -0.24 16.54 12.23
N VAL A 49 -1.34 16.40 12.96
CA VAL A 49 -2.55 15.72 12.51
C VAL A 49 -3.51 16.76 11.91
N TYR A 50 -4.01 16.50 10.71
CA TYR A 50 -5.02 17.31 10.02
C TYR A 50 -6.28 16.49 9.81
N VAL A 51 -7.43 17.06 10.16
CA VAL A 51 -8.74 16.53 9.78
C VAL A 51 -9.03 16.97 8.34
N LEU A 52 -9.21 16.02 7.43
CA LEU A 52 -9.53 16.31 6.03
C LEU A 52 -11.05 16.37 5.81
N GLU A 53 -11.77 15.34 6.29
CA GLU A 53 -13.22 15.30 6.23
C GLU A 53 -13.82 14.43 7.32
N VAL A 54 -15.08 14.74 7.68
CA VAL A 54 -15.87 13.96 8.62
C VAL A 54 -17.18 13.55 7.94
N ASN A 55 -17.42 12.25 7.89
CA ASN A 55 -18.61 11.67 7.28
C ASN A 55 -19.44 10.94 8.36
N PRO A 56 -20.53 11.53 8.90
CA PRO A 56 -21.37 10.90 9.92
C PRO A 56 -22.29 9.82 9.29
N ARG A 57 -21.72 8.84 8.68
CA ARG A 57 -22.36 7.72 7.99
C ARG A 57 -21.41 6.53 7.92
N ALA A 58 -21.95 5.36 7.57
CA ALA A 58 -21.15 4.19 7.20
C ALA A 58 -20.27 4.49 5.98
N SER A 59 -19.10 3.87 5.94
CA SER A 59 -18.17 3.92 4.82
C SER A 59 -17.88 2.52 4.28
N ARG A 60 -17.23 2.44 3.12
CA ARG A 60 -16.73 1.17 2.56
C ARG A 60 -15.64 0.51 3.43
N THR A 61 -15.09 1.21 4.41
CA THR A 61 -14.12 0.67 5.36
C THR A 61 -14.78 -0.20 6.42
N VAL A 62 -16.07 -0.01 6.71
CA VAL A 62 -16.80 -0.75 7.74
C VAL A 62 -16.75 -2.28 7.56
N PRO A 63 -16.99 -2.86 6.36
CA PRO A 63 -16.87 -4.31 6.17
C PRO A 63 -15.47 -4.85 6.46
N PHE A 64 -14.43 -4.10 6.07
CA PHE A 64 -13.05 -4.46 6.37
C PHE A 64 -12.77 -4.45 7.87
N VAL A 65 -13.12 -3.36 8.56
CA VAL A 65 -12.91 -3.25 10.02
C VAL A 65 -13.69 -4.32 10.77
N SER A 66 -14.95 -4.57 10.36
CA SER A 66 -15.78 -5.61 10.97
C SER A 66 -15.14 -7.00 10.88
N LYS A 67 -14.61 -7.36 9.70
CA LYS A 67 -13.89 -8.64 9.51
C LYS A 67 -12.58 -8.68 10.28
N ALA A 68 -11.83 -7.58 10.28
CA ALA A 68 -10.53 -7.51 10.96
C ALA A 68 -10.64 -7.55 12.48
N THR A 69 -11.71 -7.03 13.06
CA THR A 69 -11.93 -7.01 14.52
C THR A 69 -12.83 -8.13 15.03
N GLY A 70 -13.59 -8.78 14.13
CA GLY A 70 -14.59 -9.77 14.50
C GLY A 70 -15.93 -9.16 15.00
N HIS A 71 -16.06 -7.84 15.01
CA HIS A 71 -17.27 -7.15 15.46
C HIS A 71 -18.20 -6.82 14.31
N GLN A 72 -19.49 -7.08 14.46
CA GLN A 72 -20.50 -6.75 13.46
C GLN A 72 -20.92 -5.27 13.55
N LEU A 73 -20.00 -4.35 13.20
CA LEU A 73 -20.14 -2.92 13.44
C LEU A 73 -21.42 -2.31 12.87
N ALA A 74 -21.84 -2.73 11.68
CA ALA A 74 -23.09 -2.25 11.07
C ALA A 74 -24.31 -2.63 11.92
N LYS A 75 -24.37 -3.87 12.41
CA LYS A 75 -25.46 -4.36 13.27
C LYS A 75 -25.47 -3.64 14.61
N ILE A 76 -24.31 -3.47 15.23
CA ILE A 76 -24.16 -2.72 16.50
C ILE A 76 -24.68 -1.28 16.32
N ALA A 77 -24.26 -0.62 15.23
CA ALA A 77 -24.65 0.75 14.93
C ALA A 77 -26.14 0.93 14.72
N VAL A 78 -26.78 0.04 13.95
CA VAL A 78 -28.24 0.08 13.71
C VAL A 78 -29.00 -0.07 15.02
N ARG A 79 -28.59 -0.97 15.91
CA ARG A 79 -29.20 -1.11 17.24
C ARG A 79 -29.06 0.17 18.08
N CYS A 80 -27.89 0.82 18.03
CA CYS A 80 -27.72 2.12 18.68
C CYS A 80 -28.65 3.20 18.10
N MET A 81 -28.87 3.19 16.77
CA MET A 81 -29.78 4.15 16.10
C MET A 81 -31.23 3.99 16.51
N VAL A 82 -31.66 2.78 16.89
CA VAL A 82 -33.02 2.52 17.37
C VAL A 82 -33.15 2.60 18.90
N GLY A 83 -32.08 3.03 19.60
CA GLY A 83 -32.10 3.37 21.03
C GLY A 83 -31.37 2.39 21.96
N ASP A 84 -30.89 1.24 21.47
CA ASP A 84 -30.12 0.32 22.30
C ASP A 84 -28.74 0.94 22.67
N LYS A 85 -28.35 0.79 23.92
CA LYS A 85 -26.96 1.14 24.33
C LYS A 85 -26.00 0.01 23.96
N ILE A 86 -24.72 0.33 23.83
CA ILE A 86 -23.65 -0.68 23.58
C ILE A 86 -23.66 -1.76 24.68
N ALA A 87 -23.84 -1.35 25.94
CA ALA A 87 -23.93 -2.26 27.09
C ALA A 87 -25.11 -3.23 26.98
N ASP A 88 -26.27 -2.77 26.48
CA ASP A 88 -27.46 -3.62 26.29
C ASP A 88 -27.25 -4.70 25.19
N GLN A 89 -26.21 -4.52 24.39
CA GLN A 89 -25.79 -5.46 23.35
C GLN A 89 -24.75 -6.48 23.86
N GLY A 90 -24.43 -6.45 25.15
CA GLY A 90 -23.42 -7.32 25.76
C GLY A 90 -21.97 -6.98 25.37
N LEU A 91 -21.72 -5.73 25.00
CA LEU A 91 -20.43 -5.24 24.54
C LEU A 91 -19.95 -4.08 25.44
N THR A 92 -18.63 -3.97 25.55
CA THR A 92 -17.98 -2.82 26.20
C THR A 92 -17.22 -1.98 25.16
N VAL A 93 -17.03 -0.71 25.48
CA VAL A 93 -16.22 0.19 24.63
C VAL A 93 -14.77 -0.31 24.54
N GLU A 94 -14.23 -0.83 25.63
CA GLU A 94 -12.89 -1.40 25.69
C GLU A 94 -12.69 -2.56 24.71
N GLU A 95 -13.67 -3.49 24.64
CA GLU A 95 -13.63 -4.61 23.69
C GLU A 95 -13.66 -4.12 22.24
N LEU A 96 -14.52 -3.15 21.93
CA LEU A 96 -14.65 -2.59 20.59
C LEU A 96 -13.39 -1.80 20.14
N GLU A 97 -12.67 -1.19 21.09
CA GLU A 97 -11.45 -0.43 20.83
C GLU A 97 -10.18 -1.27 20.84
N LYS A 98 -10.25 -2.53 21.26
CA LYS A 98 -9.09 -3.42 21.34
C LYS A 98 -8.52 -3.70 19.96
N ALA A 99 -7.26 -3.33 19.76
CA ALA A 99 -6.56 -3.64 18.54
C ALA A 99 -6.37 -5.17 18.39
N PRO A 100 -6.56 -5.74 17.20
CA PRO A 100 -6.24 -7.14 16.95
C PRO A 100 -4.76 -7.43 17.23
N LYS A 101 -4.43 -8.66 17.64
CA LYS A 101 -3.05 -9.13 17.83
C LYS A 101 -2.37 -9.55 16.52
N TYR A 102 -3.04 -9.40 15.41
CA TYR A 102 -2.61 -9.74 14.05
C TYR A 102 -2.82 -8.53 13.15
N PHE A 103 -2.12 -8.52 12.03
CA PHE A 103 -2.32 -7.52 10.99
C PHE A 103 -3.37 -7.98 9.99
N SER A 104 -4.24 -7.05 9.60
CA SER A 104 -5.17 -7.21 8.48
C SER A 104 -4.84 -6.15 7.45
N VAL A 105 -4.54 -6.56 6.21
CA VAL A 105 -4.26 -5.65 5.10
C VAL A 105 -5.36 -5.77 4.07
N LYS A 106 -5.95 -4.62 3.71
CA LYS A 106 -6.91 -4.50 2.63
C LYS A 106 -6.22 -4.01 1.37
N GLU A 107 -6.41 -4.73 0.28
CA GLU A 107 -5.94 -4.40 -1.06
C GLU A 107 -7.12 -4.18 -1.99
N ALA A 108 -7.03 -3.16 -2.86
CA ALA A 108 -8.02 -2.93 -3.91
C ALA A 108 -7.74 -3.83 -5.12
N VAL A 109 -8.79 -4.35 -5.74
CA VAL A 109 -8.68 -5.13 -6.98
C VAL A 109 -8.96 -4.21 -8.17
N PHE A 110 -8.00 -4.11 -9.08
CA PHE A 110 -8.08 -3.27 -10.28
C PHE A 110 -8.15 -4.12 -11.55
N PRO A 111 -9.10 -3.84 -12.46
CA PRO A 111 -9.24 -4.60 -13.70
C PRO A 111 -8.35 -4.09 -14.84
N PHE A 112 -7.24 -3.39 -14.55
CA PHE A 112 -6.38 -2.75 -15.55
C PHE A 112 -5.88 -3.72 -16.63
N ALA A 113 -5.60 -4.97 -16.26
CA ALA A 113 -5.16 -6.00 -17.22
C ALA A 113 -6.20 -6.33 -18.32
N LYS A 114 -7.50 -5.94 -18.11
CA LYS A 114 -8.56 -6.13 -19.11
C LYS A 114 -8.67 -4.98 -20.11
N PHE A 115 -7.97 -3.87 -19.87
CA PHE A 115 -8.04 -2.66 -20.68
C PHE A 115 -6.65 -2.32 -21.23
N MET A 116 -6.41 -2.68 -22.48
CA MET A 116 -5.13 -2.42 -23.14
C MET A 116 -4.89 -0.90 -23.29
N GLY A 117 -3.65 -0.48 -23.02
CA GLY A 117 -3.22 0.90 -23.20
C GLY A 117 -3.62 1.89 -22.09
N VAL A 118 -4.32 1.43 -21.05
CA VAL A 118 -4.66 2.28 -19.89
C VAL A 118 -3.43 2.44 -19.00
N ASP A 119 -3.14 3.67 -18.58
CA ASP A 119 -2.16 3.92 -17.52
C ASP A 119 -2.75 3.51 -16.16
N PRO A 120 -2.09 2.63 -15.40
CA PRO A 120 -2.54 2.20 -14.08
C PRO A 120 -2.33 3.25 -12.98
N VAL A 121 -1.85 4.45 -13.31
CA VAL A 121 -1.75 5.55 -12.34
C VAL A 121 -3.14 5.92 -11.83
N LEU A 122 -3.28 5.92 -10.51
CA LEU A 122 -4.55 6.22 -9.85
C LEU A 122 -4.78 7.73 -9.82
N GLY A 123 -6.02 8.11 -10.15
CA GLY A 123 -6.56 9.45 -10.01
C GLY A 123 -7.61 9.52 -8.89
N PRO A 124 -8.37 10.63 -8.80
CA PRO A 124 -9.40 10.80 -7.78
C PRO A 124 -10.63 9.89 -8.00
N GLU A 125 -10.82 9.37 -9.22
CA GLU A 125 -11.95 8.49 -9.51
C GLU A 125 -11.71 7.08 -8.99
N MET A 126 -12.79 6.43 -8.55
CA MET A 126 -12.76 5.03 -8.17
C MET A 126 -12.62 4.13 -9.41
N ARG A 127 -11.53 3.36 -9.48
CA ARG A 127 -11.26 2.39 -10.57
C ARG A 127 -11.23 0.95 -10.10
N SER A 128 -11.35 0.71 -8.79
CA SER A 128 -11.38 -0.64 -8.24
C SER A 128 -12.74 -1.30 -8.45
N THR A 129 -12.73 -2.60 -8.72
CA THR A 129 -13.95 -3.44 -8.87
C THR A 129 -14.31 -4.20 -7.60
N GLY A 130 -13.42 -4.23 -6.63
CA GLY A 130 -13.60 -4.92 -5.36
C GLY A 130 -12.40 -4.73 -4.45
N GLU A 131 -12.42 -5.43 -3.33
CA GLU A 131 -11.32 -5.43 -2.35
C GLU A 131 -11.14 -6.82 -1.77
N VAL A 132 -9.92 -7.13 -1.38
CA VAL A 132 -9.53 -8.37 -0.71
C VAL A 132 -8.83 -8.05 0.61
N MET A 133 -8.74 -9.06 1.49
CA MET A 133 -8.07 -8.91 2.78
C MET A 133 -7.09 -10.05 3.00
N GLY A 134 -5.86 -9.70 3.40
CA GLY A 134 -4.87 -10.62 3.94
C GLY A 134 -4.74 -10.47 5.45
N ILE A 135 -4.56 -11.59 6.16
CA ILE A 135 -4.33 -11.62 7.61
C ILE A 135 -3.00 -12.34 7.88
N GLY A 136 -2.18 -11.76 8.74
CA GLY A 136 -0.88 -12.32 9.11
C GLY A 136 -0.47 -11.99 10.54
N SER A 137 0.49 -12.72 11.06
CA SER A 137 1.13 -12.46 12.36
C SER A 137 1.94 -11.16 12.34
N ASP A 138 2.43 -10.78 11.17
CA ASP A 138 3.11 -9.52 10.90
C ASP A 138 2.53 -8.85 9.65
N PHE A 139 2.95 -7.59 9.42
CA PHE A 139 2.47 -6.79 8.29
C PHE A 139 2.87 -7.38 6.94
N GLY A 140 4.09 -7.90 6.81
CA GLY A 140 4.62 -8.46 5.56
C GLY A 140 3.82 -9.68 5.11
N GLU A 141 3.51 -10.60 6.05
CA GLU A 141 2.67 -11.75 5.78
C GLU A 141 1.25 -11.34 5.36
N ALA A 142 0.64 -10.40 6.08
CA ALA A 142 -0.70 -9.90 5.76
C ALA A 142 -0.74 -9.22 4.38
N LEU A 143 0.27 -8.39 4.06
CA LEU A 143 0.42 -7.74 2.77
C LEU A 143 0.58 -8.75 1.64
N ARG A 144 1.48 -9.73 1.80
CA ARG A 144 1.69 -10.79 0.82
C ARG A 144 0.40 -11.56 0.52
N LYS A 145 -0.36 -11.92 1.56
CA LYS A 145 -1.65 -12.60 1.39
C LYS A 145 -2.69 -11.74 0.67
N SER A 146 -2.75 -10.43 0.98
CA SER A 146 -3.69 -9.52 0.30
C SER A 146 -3.34 -9.37 -1.18
N GLN A 147 -2.07 -9.27 -1.53
CA GLN A 147 -1.61 -9.17 -2.91
C GLN A 147 -1.88 -10.45 -3.71
N LEU A 148 -1.64 -11.61 -3.12
CA LEU A 148 -2.01 -12.90 -3.75
C LEU A 148 -3.51 -13.00 -4.00
N ALA A 149 -4.35 -12.55 -3.04
CA ALA A 149 -5.80 -12.52 -3.20
C ALA A 149 -6.27 -11.49 -4.24
N ALA A 150 -5.51 -10.41 -4.46
CA ALA A 150 -5.73 -9.45 -5.55
C ALA A 150 -5.22 -9.95 -6.91
N ALA A 151 -4.84 -11.22 -7.02
CA ALA A 151 -4.28 -11.87 -8.20
C ALA A 151 -2.91 -11.31 -8.65
N SER A 152 -2.17 -10.66 -7.76
CA SER A 152 -0.78 -10.28 -8.01
C SER A 152 0.11 -11.53 -7.94
N LYS A 153 0.82 -11.83 -9.01
CA LYS A 153 1.79 -12.94 -9.03
C LYS A 153 3.07 -12.48 -8.36
N LEU A 154 3.30 -12.88 -7.11
CA LEU A 154 4.55 -12.58 -6.41
C LEU A 154 5.62 -13.61 -6.81
N PRO A 155 6.65 -13.23 -7.58
CA PRO A 155 7.73 -14.14 -7.90
C PRO A 155 8.56 -14.42 -6.64
N SER A 156 9.05 -15.66 -6.50
CA SER A 156 9.94 -16.07 -5.42
C SER A 156 11.42 -16.05 -5.82
N SER A 157 11.71 -15.89 -7.11
CA SER A 157 13.05 -15.84 -7.67
C SER A 157 13.00 -15.28 -9.10
N GLY A 158 14.14 -15.15 -9.74
CA GLY A 158 14.26 -14.70 -11.12
C GLY A 158 15.06 -13.41 -11.24
N LEU A 159 14.77 -12.62 -12.27
CA LEU A 159 15.44 -11.35 -12.53
C LEU A 159 14.59 -10.18 -12.00
N CYS A 160 15.19 -9.38 -11.11
CA CYS A 160 14.56 -8.17 -10.56
C CYS A 160 15.20 -6.92 -11.16
N PHE A 161 14.39 -6.04 -11.73
CA PHE A 161 14.82 -4.72 -12.19
C PHE A 161 14.57 -3.67 -11.11
N LEU A 162 15.62 -2.89 -10.81
CA LEU A 162 15.61 -1.81 -9.82
C LEU A 162 15.95 -0.47 -10.49
N SER A 163 15.08 0.53 -10.30
CA SER A 163 15.34 1.89 -10.76
C SER A 163 14.72 2.88 -9.78
N VAL A 164 15.56 3.57 -9.02
CA VAL A 164 15.09 4.48 -7.98
C VAL A 164 15.68 5.88 -8.16
N ARG A 165 14.89 6.89 -7.78
CA ARG A 165 15.33 8.29 -7.72
C ARG A 165 16.43 8.46 -6.67
N ASP A 166 17.16 9.57 -6.75
CA ASP A 166 18.34 9.80 -5.92
C ASP A 166 18.07 9.79 -4.41
N SER A 167 16.93 10.32 -3.99
CA SER A 167 16.52 10.33 -2.57
C SER A 167 16.26 8.93 -1.99
N ASP A 168 15.96 7.94 -2.83
CA ASP A 168 15.66 6.57 -2.40
C ASP A 168 16.89 5.64 -2.51
N LYS A 169 18.00 6.10 -3.08
CA LYS A 169 19.23 5.30 -3.22
C LYS A 169 19.77 4.73 -1.91
N PRO A 170 19.74 5.43 -0.77
CA PRO A 170 20.15 4.83 0.50
C PRO A 170 19.31 3.62 0.91
N LYS A 171 18.02 3.63 0.58
CA LYS A 171 17.09 2.55 0.92
C LYS A 171 17.16 1.38 -0.04
N VAL A 172 17.54 1.62 -1.31
CA VAL A 172 17.58 0.55 -2.33
C VAL A 172 18.62 -0.51 -2.01
N THR A 173 19.69 -0.19 -1.30
CA THR A 173 20.71 -1.17 -0.91
C THR A 173 20.16 -2.23 0.03
N ILE A 174 19.28 -1.83 0.96
CA ILE A 174 18.60 -2.76 1.88
C ILE A 174 17.68 -3.69 1.06
N ALA A 175 16.84 -3.12 0.19
CA ALA A 175 15.95 -3.91 -0.66
C ALA A 175 16.72 -4.85 -1.60
N ALA A 176 17.83 -4.37 -2.19
CA ALA A 176 18.68 -5.18 -3.07
C ALA A 176 19.34 -6.33 -2.33
N HIS A 177 19.77 -6.13 -1.09
CA HIS A 177 20.33 -7.17 -0.24
C HIS A 177 19.31 -8.27 0.04
N GLU A 178 18.11 -7.90 0.49
CA GLU A 178 17.03 -8.85 0.76
C GLU A 178 16.59 -9.62 -0.50
N LEU A 179 16.46 -8.93 -1.64
CA LEU A 179 16.11 -9.58 -2.91
C LEU A 179 17.22 -10.55 -3.36
N HIS A 180 18.50 -10.19 -3.22
CA HIS A 180 19.61 -11.06 -3.56
C HIS A 180 19.64 -12.30 -2.65
N HIS A 181 19.43 -12.13 -1.35
CA HIS A 181 19.32 -13.24 -0.40
C HIS A 181 18.11 -14.15 -0.68
N ALA A 182 17.02 -13.59 -1.17
CA ALA A 182 15.84 -14.34 -1.61
C ALA A 182 16.06 -15.09 -2.96
N GLY A 183 17.26 -14.97 -3.58
CA GLY A 183 17.63 -15.70 -4.81
C GLY A 183 17.34 -14.95 -6.11
N PHE A 184 17.02 -13.65 -6.06
CA PHE A 184 16.90 -12.84 -7.27
C PHE A 184 18.26 -12.44 -7.83
N LYS A 185 18.39 -12.49 -9.15
CA LYS A 185 19.44 -11.78 -9.88
C LYS A 185 19.00 -10.33 -10.07
N LEU A 186 19.93 -9.39 -9.91
CA LEU A 186 19.60 -7.97 -9.95
C LEU A 186 20.10 -7.29 -11.20
N ILE A 187 19.24 -6.48 -11.82
CA ILE A 187 19.60 -5.52 -12.85
C ILE A 187 19.04 -4.15 -12.46
N ALA A 188 19.73 -3.09 -12.86
CA ALA A 188 19.29 -1.74 -12.50
C ALA A 188 19.74 -0.72 -13.55
N THR A 189 19.10 0.47 -13.57
CA THR A 189 19.63 1.62 -14.30
C THR A 189 21.01 2.01 -13.79
N ALA A 190 21.87 2.57 -14.66
CA ALA A 190 23.28 2.82 -14.35
C ALA A 190 23.54 3.52 -13.00
N GLY A 191 22.74 4.53 -12.66
CA GLY A 191 22.86 5.23 -11.38
C GLY A 191 22.53 4.37 -10.16
N THR A 192 21.46 3.58 -10.26
CA THR A 192 21.03 2.64 -9.20
C THR A 192 21.99 1.46 -9.09
N ALA A 193 22.45 0.91 -10.24
CA ALA A 193 23.41 -0.20 -10.26
C ALA A 193 24.73 0.15 -9.55
N ARG A 194 25.27 1.36 -9.79
CA ARG A 194 26.49 1.82 -9.10
C ARG A 194 26.37 1.81 -7.58
N VAL A 195 25.22 2.24 -7.06
CA VAL A 195 24.99 2.26 -5.60
C VAL A 195 24.89 0.85 -5.03
N ILE A 196 24.18 -0.05 -5.72
CA ILE A 196 24.03 -1.46 -5.31
C ILE A 196 25.38 -2.18 -5.36
N GLN A 197 26.17 -1.98 -6.43
CA GLN A 197 27.51 -2.57 -6.60
C GLN A 197 28.49 -2.02 -5.55
N ALA A 198 28.43 -0.72 -5.23
CA ALA A 198 29.25 -0.12 -4.18
C ALA A 198 28.95 -0.72 -2.78
N ALA A 199 27.77 -1.25 -2.57
CA ALA A 199 27.40 -2.01 -1.36
C ALA A 199 27.82 -3.50 -1.42
N GLY A 200 28.59 -3.91 -2.44
CA GLY A 200 29.08 -5.28 -2.60
C GLY A 200 28.03 -6.28 -3.12
N ILE A 201 26.87 -5.81 -3.61
CA ILE A 201 25.79 -6.67 -4.11
C ILE A 201 25.91 -6.82 -5.62
N PRO A 202 25.93 -8.06 -6.18
CA PRO A 202 25.97 -8.27 -7.62
C PRO A 202 24.77 -7.66 -8.33
N CYS A 203 25.01 -6.73 -9.25
CA CYS A 203 23.96 -6.07 -10.02
C CYS A 203 24.49 -5.73 -11.44
N ARG A 204 23.74 -6.09 -12.46
CA ARG A 204 24.05 -5.73 -13.85
C ARG A 204 23.37 -4.40 -14.21
N SER A 205 24.07 -3.55 -14.94
CA SER A 205 23.48 -2.33 -15.51
C SER A 205 22.66 -2.64 -16.76
N VAL A 206 21.57 -1.90 -16.96
CA VAL A 206 20.73 -1.92 -18.15
C VAL A 206 20.39 -0.50 -18.58
N SER A 207 20.25 -0.28 -19.89
CA SER A 207 19.90 1.04 -20.45
C SER A 207 18.49 1.46 -20.07
N ARG A 208 18.29 2.77 -19.87
CA ARG A 208 16.96 3.38 -19.77
C ARG A 208 16.23 3.26 -21.11
N VAL A 209 14.92 3.52 -21.11
CA VAL A 209 14.07 3.39 -22.31
C VAL A 209 14.56 4.28 -23.44
N HIS A 210 14.95 5.52 -23.12
CA HIS A 210 15.42 6.51 -24.10
C HIS A 210 16.92 6.43 -24.44
N GLU A 211 17.70 5.58 -23.76
CA GLU A 211 19.15 5.45 -24.00
C GLU A 211 19.51 4.48 -25.12
N GLY A 212 18.54 3.77 -25.68
CA GLY A 212 18.75 2.81 -26.79
C GLY A 212 18.28 1.39 -26.48
N ARG A 213 18.73 0.43 -27.31
CA ARG A 213 18.36 -1.00 -27.19
C ARG A 213 19.60 -1.89 -27.12
N PRO A 214 19.52 -3.04 -26.42
CA PRO A 214 18.40 -3.52 -25.63
C PRO A 214 18.21 -2.73 -24.33
N ASN A 215 16.98 -2.44 -23.97
CA ASN A 215 16.61 -1.74 -22.74
C ASN A 215 15.65 -2.57 -21.86
N VAL A 216 15.22 -2.00 -20.75
CA VAL A 216 14.34 -2.68 -19.78
C VAL A 216 13.02 -3.15 -20.41
N ILE A 217 12.44 -2.41 -21.35
CA ILE A 217 11.19 -2.80 -22.04
C ILE A 217 11.38 -4.06 -22.87
N ASP A 218 12.51 -4.18 -23.58
CA ASP A 218 12.82 -5.37 -24.35
C ASP A 218 12.94 -6.61 -23.45
N LEU A 219 13.58 -6.47 -22.30
CA LEU A 219 13.72 -7.57 -21.32
C LEU A 219 12.37 -7.96 -20.68
N ILE A 220 11.46 -7.00 -20.43
CA ILE A 220 10.11 -7.32 -19.94
C ILE A 220 9.32 -8.08 -21.01
N LYS A 221 9.32 -7.61 -22.27
CA LYS A 221 8.64 -8.25 -23.39
C LYS A 221 9.16 -9.67 -23.67
N ASN A 222 10.45 -9.88 -23.49
CA ASN A 222 11.08 -11.20 -23.60
C ASN A 222 10.80 -12.11 -22.39
N LYS A 223 10.06 -11.62 -21.37
CA LYS A 223 9.77 -12.35 -20.13
C LYS A 223 11.00 -12.74 -19.32
N GLU A 224 12.09 -11.99 -19.49
CA GLU A 224 13.31 -12.18 -18.72
C GLU A 224 13.18 -11.58 -17.30
N ILE A 225 12.44 -10.47 -17.16
CA ILE A 225 12.21 -9.80 -15.88
C ILE A 225 10.96 -10.36 -15.18
N ASN A 226 11.12 -10.75 -13.92
CA ASN A 226 10.06 -11.31 -13.10
C ASN A 226 9.49 -10.27 -12.12
N LEU A 227 10.30 -9.30 -11.71
CA LEU A 227 9.95 -8.28 -10.74
C LEU A 227 10.52 -6.92 -11.14
N VAL A 228 9.72 -5.88 -11.05
CA VAL A 228 10.13 -4.49 -11.27
C VAL A 228 9.87 -3.69 -10.01
N VAL A 229 10.90 -3.00 -9.51
CA VAL A 229 10.77 -2.06 -8.39
C VAL A 229 11.35 -0.72 -8.83
N MET A 230 10.53 0.32 -8.86
CA MET A 230 10.97 1.63 -9.28
C MET A 230 10.33 2.74 -8.46
N SER A 231 11.09 3.80 -8.22
CA SER A 231 10.57 5.09 -7.80
C SER A 231 11.00 6.15 -8.81
N VAL A 232 10.16 7.15 -9.01
CA VAL A 232 10.31 8.13 -10.09
C VAL A 232 10.51 9.51 -9.48
N ALA A 233 11.48 10.27 -10.00
CA ALA A 233 11.57 11.70 -9.74
C ALA A 233 10.52 12.47 -10.57
N GLU A 234 10.31 13.74 -10.23
CA GLU A 234 9.30 14.59 -10.89
C GLU A 234 9.75 15.14 -12.26
N HIS A 235 10.80 14.57 -12.86
CA HIS A 235 11.30 14.98 -14.18
C HIS A 235 10.51 14.33 -15.31
N GLU A 236 10.10 15.11 -16.31
CA GLU A 236 9.19 14.70 -17.39
C GLU A 236 9.66 13.43 -18.12
N HIS A 237 10.94 13.35 -18.51
CA HIS A 237 11.49 12.15 -19.17
C HIS A 237 11.47 10.88 -18.28
N GLU A 238 11.65 11.03 -16.97
CA GLU A 238 11.58 9.90 -16.05
C GLU A 238 10.14 9.43 -15.83
N LEU A 239 9.18 10.34 -15.91
CA LEU A 239 7.75 10.03 -15.85
C LEU A 239 7.30 9.24 -17.10
N ASP A 240 7.77 9.63 -18.28
CA ASP A 240 7.47 8.94 -19.54
C ASP A 240 8.08 7.52 -19.57
N ASP A 241 9.34 7.36 -19.18
CA ASP A 241 9.98 6.05 -19.05
C ASP A 241 9.21 5.15 -18.07
N ALA A 242 8.85 5.70 -16.91
CA ALA A 242 8.10 4.96 -15.90
C ALA A 242 6.70 4.57 -16.39
N ARG A 243 6.03 5.44 -17.14
CA ARG A 243 4.73 5.15 -17.77
C ARG A 243 4.85 4.01 -18.77
N ALA A 244 5.85 4.06 -19.65
CA ALA A 244 6.11 3.01 -20.63
C ALA A 244 6.40 1.67 -19.96
N ILE A 245 7.22 1.65 -18.91
CA ILE A 245 7.54 0.44 -18.13
C ILE A 245 6.27 -0.13 -17.49
N ARG A 246 5.44 0.71 -16.82
CA ARG A 246 4.18 0.24 -16.21
C ARG A 246 3.22 -0.37 -17.21
N GLN A 247 3.07 0.26 -18.38
CA GLN A 247 2.19 -0.25 -19.45
C GLN A 247 2.64 -1.62 -19.95
N VAL A 248 3.94 -1.80 -20.14
CA VAL A 248 4.49 -3.09 -20.60
C VAL A 248 4.41 -4.14 -19.49
N CYS A 249 4.72 -3.79 -18.24
CA CYS A 249 4.52 -4.69 -17.10
C CYS A 249 3.08 -5.20 -17.01
N LEU A 250 2.12 -4.30 -17.21
CA LEU A 250 0.69 -4.65 -17.18
C LEU A 250 0.32 -5.59 -18.34
N ALA A 251 0.79 -5.30 -19.56
CA ALA A 251 0.52 -6.12 -20.75
C ALA A 251 1.14 -7.54 -20.64
N GLU A 252 2.36 -7.63 -20.14
CA GLU A 252 3.10 -8.89 -19.98
C GLU A 252 2.82 -9.60 -18.64
N GLN A 253 1.94 -9.02 -17.78
CA GLN A 253 1.64 -9.53 -16.44
C GLN A 253 2.88 -9.67 -15.54
N THR A 254 3.85 -8.80 -15.70
CA THR A 254 5.04 -8.71 -14.84
C THR A 254 4.70 -7.91 -13.58
N THR A 255 5.03 -8.45 -12.43
CA THR A 255 4.79 -7.77 -11.14
C THR A 255 5.67 -6.54 -11.00
N TYR A 256 5.07 -5.41 -10.60
CA TYR A 256 5.81 -4.16 -10.41
C TYR A 256 5.35 -3.38 -9.19
N TYR A 257 6.29 -2.65 -8.58
CA TYR A 257 6.08 -1.71 -7.48
C TYR A 257 6.67 -0.35 -7.82
N THR A 258 5.95 0.73 -7.47
CA THR A 258 6.29 2.11 -7.89
C THR A 258 6.39 3.11 -6.75
N THR A 259 6.61 2.66 -5.53
CA THR A 259 6.71 3.52 -4.33
C THR A 259 8.06 3.42 -3.66
#